data_0cb2a20ef776a0117458159794366109
#
_entry.id   0cb2a20ef776a0117458159794366109
#
_cell.length_a   1.000
_cell.length_b   1.000
_cell.length_c   1.000
_cell.angle_alpha   90.00
_cell.angle_beta   90.00
_cell.angle_gamma   90.00
#
_symmetry.space_group_name_H-M   'P 1'
#
loop_
_entity.id
_entity.type
_entity.pdbx_description
1 polymer ?
#
loop_
_entity_poly.entity_id
_entity_poly.type
_entity_poly.pdbx_seq_one_letter_code
_entity_poly.pdbx_strand_id
1 'polypeptide(L)'
;VWDMLYGYIPGSVGETSTLLILLGGLFLIFTKIGSWRIMLSSVVGALVMGLIFNYVVDSGWITESSKFYGLMDTKFWEHLLLGGFAFGVVFMATDPVTASQTNRGKWIYGFLVGFISIMIRVFNPAYPEGVMLAILLMNVFAPTIDHYVVQGNVKRRLKRLKVKKA
;
A
#
# COMPACT_ATOMS: atom_id res chain seq x y z
N VAL A 1 7.75 4.01 19.44
CA VAL A 1 8.00 2.95 18.44
C VAL A 1 7.79 1.57 19.05
N TRP A 2 8.41 1.27 20.20
CA TRP A 2 8.24 -0.04 20.88
C TRP A 2 6.79 -0.30 21.22
N ASP A 3 6.07 0.69 21.74
CA ASP A 3 4.65 0.60 22.08
C ASP A 3 3.78 0.31 20.85
N MET A 4 4.13 0.87 19.69
CA MET A 4 3.47 0.59 18.40
C MET A 4 3.73 -0.83 17.91
N LEU A 5 4.93 -1.38 18.14
CA LEU A 5 5.27 -2.75 17.77
C LEU A 5 4.52 -3.79 18.59
N TYR A 6 4.46 -3.58 19.90
CA TYR A 6 3.77 -4.51 20.82
C TYR A 6 2.26 -4.31 20.89
N GLY A 7 1.75 -3.13 20.46
CA GLY A 7 0.32 -2.85 20.46
C GLY A 7 -0.22 -2.16 21.71
N TYR A 8 0.62 -1.47 22.46
CA TYR A 8 0.21 -0.62 23.59
C TYR A 8 -0.29 0.76 23.14
N ILE A 9 -0.92 0.81 21.99
CA ILE A 9 -1.54 2.02 21.42
C ILE A 9 -3.05 1.83 21.27
N PRO A 10 -3.85 2.89 21.40
CA PRO A 10 -5.28 2.81 21.11
C PRO A 10 -5.48 2.49 19.63
N GLY A 11 -6.27 1.47 19.34
CA GLY A 11 -6.56 1.01 17.97
C GLY A 11 -7.69 -0.02 17.96
N SER A 12 -8.08 -0.45 16.76
CA SER A 12 -9.13 -1.44 16.55
C SER A 12 -8.69 -2.85 16.98
N VAL A 13 -9.67 -3.71 17.24
CA VAL A 13 -9.40 -5.10 17.65
C VAL A 13 -8.62 -5.85 16.55
N GLY A 14 -7.48 -6.42 16.93
CA GLY A 14 -6.60 -7.18 16.02
C GLY A 14 -5.62 -6.33 15.20
N GLU A 15 -5.68 -5.02 15.29
CA GLU A 15 -4.88 -4.07 14.49
C GLU A 15 -3.67 -3.50 15.23
N THR A 16 -3.65 -3.62 16.56
CA THR A 16 -2.71 -2.91 17.42
C THR A 16 -1.30 -3.46 17.40
N SER A 17 -1.12 -4.79 17.34
CA SER A 17 0.21 -5.41 17.41
C SER A 17 0.78 -5.67 16.03
N THR A 18 1.67 -4.79 15.56
CA THR A 18 2.36 -4.93 14.28
C THR A 18 3.19 -6.22 14.22
N LEU A 19 3.76 -6.67 15.34
CA LEU A 19 4.53 -7.89 15.39
C LEU A 19 3.69 -9.12 15.08
N LEU A 20 2.49 -9.25 15.67
CA LEU A 20 1.57 -10.35 15.40
C LEU A 20 1.04 -10.31 13.95
N ILE A 21 0.80 -9.11 13.42
CA ILE A 21 0.41 -8.92 12.02
C ILE A 21 1.51 -9.42 11.07
N LEU A 22 2.78 -9.11 11.35
CA LEU A 22 3.90 -9.59 10.54
C LEU A 22 4.05 -11.12 10.61
N LEU A 23 3.85 -11.74 11.76
CA LEU A 23 3.83 -13.20 11.90
C LEU A 23 2.69 -13.81 11.07
N GLY A 24 1.50 -13.24 11.13
CA GLY A 24 0.37 -13.63 10.27
C GLY A 24 0.70 -13.46 8.79
N GLY A 25 1.37 -12.37 8.42
CA GLY A 25 1.84 -12.13 7.05
C GLY A 25 2.82 -13.18 6.55
N LEU A 26 3.79 -13.57 7.38
CA LEU A 26 4.72 -14.65 7.08
C LEU A 26 3.97 -15.98 6.87
N PHE A 27 3.00 -16.28 7.71
CA PHE A 27 2.15 -17.47 7.55
C PHE A 27 1.40 -17.44 6.21
N LEU A 28 0.79 -16.31 5.83
CA LEU A 28 0.10 -16.16 4.54
C LEU A 28 1.03 -16.31 3.33
N ILE A 29 2.27 -15.84 3.44
CA ILE A 29 3.28 -16.03 2.38
C ILE A 29 3.69 -17.50 2.30
N PHE A 30 3.89 -18.16 3.42
CA PHE A 30 4.27 -19.58 3.48
C PHE A 30 3.20 -20.47 2.86
N THR A 31 1.94 -20.19 3.15
CA THR A 31 0.78 -20.91 2.59
C THR A 31 0.48 -20.52 1.13
N LYS A 32 1.20 -19.54 0.57
CA LYS A 32 1.01 -18.99 -0.78
C LYS A 32 -0.39 -18.39 -1.05
N ILE A 33 -1.14 -18.12 0.01
CA ILE A 33 -2.45 -17.44 -0.08
C ILE A 33 -2.23 -15.95 -0.30
N GLY A 34 -1.39 -15.33 0.54
CA GLY A 34 -1.05 -13.91 0.42
C GLY A 34 0.03 -13.64 -0.63
N SER A 35 -0.12 -12.55 -1.37
CA SER A 35 0.86 -12.12 -2.37
C SER A 35 1.93 -11.23 -1.75
N TRP A 36 3.15 -11.76 -1.55
CA TRP A 36 4.29 -10.98 -1.07
C TRP A 36 4.60 -9.74 -1.93
N ARG A 37 4.25 -9.80 -3.24
CA ARG A 37 4.46 -8.68 -4.17
C ARG A 37 3.58 -7.48 -3.82
N ILE A 38 2.33 -7.73 -3.46
CA ILE A 38 1.39 -6.68 -3.03
C ILE A 38 1.88 -6.09 -1.72
N MET A 39 2.24 -6.92 -0.74
CA MET A 39 2.73 -6.46 0.56
C MET A 39 3.95 -5.56 0.39
N LEU A 40 4.96 -6.02 -0.34
CA LEU A 40 6.20 -5.27 -0.52
C LEU A 40 6.00 -3.99 -1.32
N SER A 41 5.22 -4.04 -2.40
CA SER A 41 4.95 -2.85 -3.20
C SER A 41 4.11 -1.80 -2.46
N SER A 42 3.19 -2.22 -1.57
CA SER A 42 2.43 -1.30 -0.73
C SER A 42 3.32 -0.58 0.29
N VAL A 43 4.26 -1.31 0.89
CA VAL A 43 5.27 -0.70 1.77
C VAL A 43 6.11 0.33 1.00
N VAL A 44 6.57 -0.02 -0.20
CA VAL A 44 7.34 0.93 -1.04
C VAL A 44 6.50 2.16 -1.39
N GLY A 45 5.23 1.98 -1.78
CA GLY A 45 4.33 3.09 -2.08
C GLY A 45 4.11 4.02 -0.90
N ALA A 46 3.92 3.46 0.29
CA ALA A 46 3.77 4.23 1.53
C ALA A 46 5.04 5.01 1.89
N LEU A 47 6.21 4.37 1.79
CA LEU A 47 7.50 5.02 2.05
C LEU A 47 7.75 6.18 1.08
N VAL A 48 7.47 6.00 -0.20
CA VAL A 48 7.62 7.05 -1.21
C VAL A 48 6.74 8.25 -0.89
N MET A 49 5.47 8.03 -0.54
CA MET A 49 4.56 9.12 -0.19
C MET A 49 4.95 9.81 1.12
N GLY A 50 5.37 9.04 2.13
CA GLY A 50 5.91 9.58 3.38
C GLY A 50 7.15 10.45 3.17
N LEU A 51 8.08 10.01 2.31
CA LEU A 51 9.26 10.80 1.94
C LEU A 51 8.88 12.09 1.22
N ILE A 52 7.88 12.07 0.33
CA ILE A 52 7.39 13.27 -0.35
C ILE A 52 6.85 14.27 0.69
N PHE A 53 6.08 13.83 1.66
CA PHE A 53 5.55 14.70 2.71
C PHE A 53 6.64 15.27 3.60
N ASN A 54 7.60 14.46 4.06
CA ASN A 54 8.73 14.96 4.84
C ASN A 54 9.54 15.99 4.03
N TYR A 55 9.79 15.73 2.74
CA TYR A 55 10.47 16.70 1.87
C TYR A 55 9.70 18.01 1.72
N VAL A 56 8.38 17.99 1.61
CA VAL A 56 7.53 19.18 1.52
C VAL A 56 7.58 20.01 2.81
N VAL A 57 7.60 19.34 3.97
CA VAL A 57 7.75 19.98 5.29
C VAL A 57 9.13 20.63 5.42
N ASP A 58 10.19 19.87 5.13
CA ASP A 58 11.59 20.36 5.20
C ASP A 58 11.86 21.55 4.26
N SER A 59 11.16 21.58 3.11
CA SER A 59 11.27 22.68 2.14
C SER A 59 10.52 23.97 2.56
N GLY A 60 9.81 23.94 3.70
CA GLY A 60 9.10 25.10 4.24
C GLY A 60 7.85 25.52 3.44
N TRP A 61 7.33 24.65 2.57
CA TRP A 61 6.15 24.96 1.76
C TRP A 61 4.85 24.96 2.59
N ILE A 62 4.89 24.37 3.78
CA ILE A 62 3.75 24.30 4.69
C ILE A 62 4.14 24.94 6.02
N THR A 63 3.29 25.86 6.49
CA THR A 63 3.47 26.55 7.76
C THR A 63 3.01 25.66 8.91
N GLU A 64 3.69 25.72 10.07
CA GLU A 64 3.36 24.98 11.29
C GLU A 64 1.91 25.16 11.78
N SER A 65 1.27 26.26 11.42
CA SER A 65 -0.15 26.52 11.70
C SER A 65 -1.14 25.71 10.86
N SER A 66 -0.68 24.98 9.87
CA SER A 66 -1.49 24.14 9.01
C SER A 66 -1.99 22.89 9.77
N LYS A 67 -3.27 22.55 9.62
CA LYS A 67 -3.88 21.35 10.22
C LYS A 67 -3.20 20.04 9.81
N PHE A 68 -2.49 20.05 8.70
CA PHE A 68 -1.84 18.87 8.13
C PHE A 68 -0.38 18.73 8.56
N TYR A 69 0.23 19.79 9.14
CA TYR A 69 1.64 19.83 9.47
C TYR A 69 2.06 18.65 10.36
N GLY A 70 1.37 18.39 11.46
CA GLY A 70 1.71 17.34 12.40
C GLY A 70 1.68 15.92 11.81
N LEU A 71 0.78 15.65 10.84
CA LEU A 71 0.70 14.36 10.16
C LEU A 71 1.76 14.26 9.04
N MET A 72 2.11 15.36 8.39
CA MET A 72 3.16 15.40 7.37
C MET A 72 4.55 15.35 7.96
N ASP A 73 4.75 15.89 9.16
CA ASP A 73 6.02 15.86 9.91
C ASP A 73 6.32 14.49 10.53
N THR A 74 5.32 13.60 10.58
CA THR A 74 5.52 12.21 11.02
C THR A 74 6.57 11.54 10.14
N LYS A 75 7.55 10.87 10.75
CA LYS A 75 8.61 10.21 10.00
C LYS A 75 8.04 9.18 9.03
N PHE A 76 8.57 9.15 7.81
CA PHE A 76 8.07 8.33 6.69
C PHE A 76 7.87 6.84 7.04
N TRP A 77 8.68 6.28 7.95
CA TRP A 77 8.58 4.89 8.39
C TRP A 77 7.53 4.67 9.50
N GLU A 78 7.20 5.70 10.29
CA GLU A 78 6.18 5.62 11.34
C GLU A 78 4.78 5.44 10.76
N HIS A 79 4.54 5.97 9.56
CA HIS A 79 3.29 5.75 8.82
C HIS A 79 2.98 4.28 8.57
N LEU A 80 3.98 3.39 8.52
CA LEU A 80 3.78 1.96 8.34
C LEU A 80 3.21 1.28 9.60
N LEU A 81 3.49 1.84 10.78
CA LEU A 81 3.09 1.29 12.07
C LEU A 81 1.78 1.90 12.58
N LEU A 82 1.37 3.05 12.02
CA LEU A 82 0.19 3.77 12.44
C LEU A 82 -1.06 3.37 11.65
N GLY A 83 -2.24 3.49 12.30
CA GLY A 83 -3.57 3.50 11.69
C GLY A 83 -3.87 2.28 10.83
N GLY A 84 -3.58 1.07 11.32
CA GLY A 84 -3.96 -0.19 10.69
C GLY A 84 -3.36 -0.47 9.32
N PHE A 85 -2.36 0.31 8.90
CA PHE A 85 -1.73 0.13 7.60
C PHE A 85 -1.17 -1.29 7.44
N ALA A 86 -0.45 -1.79 8.44
CA ALA A 86 0.12 -3.13 8.41
C ALA A 86 -0.98 -4.21 8.27
N PHE A 87 -2.07 -4.08 9.04
CA PHE A 87 -3.21 -5.01 8.96
C PHE A 87 -3.87 -4.97 7.57
N GLY A 88 -4.19 -3.78 7.08
CA GLY A 88 -4.81 -3.60 5.76
C GLY A 88 -3.97 -4.16 4.63
N VAL A 89 -2.66 -3.94 4.64
CA VAL A 89 -1.73 -4.44 3.62
C VAL A 89 -1.58 -5.96 3.68
N VAL A 90 -1.50 -6.54 4.88
CA VAL A 90 -1.25 -7.98 5.06
C VAL A 90 -2.50 -8.82 4.81
N PHE A 91 -3.64 -8.42 5.36
CA PHE A 91 -4.84 -9.27 5.34
C PHE A 91 -5.90 -8.81 4.34
N MET A 92 -6.01 -7.51 4.06
CA MET A 92 -7.06 -6.99 3.16
C MET A 92 -6.58 -6.80 1.72
N ALA A 93 -5.42 -6.15 1.51
CA ALA A 93 -4.92 -5.88 0.16
C ALA A 93 -4.44 -7.13 -0.57
N THR A 94 -4.14 -8.21 0.13
CA THR A 94 -3.68 -9.48 -0.44
C THR A 94 -4.81 -10.45 -0.75
N ASP A 95 -6.07 -10.03 -0.60
CA ASP A 95 -7.22 -10.87 -0.95
C ASP A 95 -7.09 -11.40 -2.40
N PRO A 96 -7.08 -12.73 -2.58
CA PRO A 96 -6.86 -13.32 -3.89
C PRO A 96 -8.01 -13.09 -4.88
N VAL A 97 -9.16 -12.63 -4.42
CA VAL A 97 -10.35 -12.43 -5.28
C VAL A 97 -10.40 -11.01 -5.83
N THR A 98 -10.21 -10.01 -5.00
CA THR A 98 -10.41 -8.59 -5.35
C THR A 98 -9.15 -7.90 -5.84
N ALA A 99 -7.98 -8.39 -5.44
CA ALA A 99 -6.71 -7.82 -5.87
C ALA A 99 -6.36 -8.17 -7.33
N SER A 100 -5.45 -7.38 -7.93
CA SER A 100 -4.90 -7.67 -9.25
C SER A 100 -4.30 -9.07 -9.34
N GLN A 101 -4.60 -9.81 -10.42
CA GLN A 101 -4.19 -11.20 -10.62
C GLN A 101 -2.85 -11.33 -11.36
N THR A 102 -2.52 -10.37 -12.21
CA THR A 102 -1.29 -10.42 -13.00
C THR A 102 -0.05 -10.06 -12.16
N ASN A 103 1.07 -10.74 -12.41
CA ASN A 103 2.31 -10.51 -11.67
C ASN A 103 2.80 -9.05 -11.71
N ARG A 104 2.61 -8.36 -12.83
CA ARG A 104 2.95 -6.93 -12.96
C ARG A 104 1.87 -6.05 -12.36
N GLY A 105 0.61 -6.43 -12.51
CA GLY A 105 -0.51 -5.73 -11.93
C GLY A 105 -0.44 -5.69 -10.40
N LYS A 106 0.00 -6.79 -9.76
CA LYS A 106 0.22 -6.85 -8.30
C LYS A 106 1.21 -5.80 -7.79
N TRP A 107 2.26 -5.51 -8.54
CA TRP A 107 3.21 -4.46 -8.20
C TRP A 107 2.60 -3.06 -8.30
N ILE A 108 1.87 -2.79 -9.39
CA ILE A 108 1.20 -1.49 -9.63
C ILE A 108 0.09 -1.28 -8.60
N TYR A 109 -0.75 -2.29 -8.42
CA TYR A 109 -1.86 -2.27 -7.46
C TYR A 109 -1.36 -2.00 -6.04
N GLY A 110 -0.41 -2.78 -5.54
CA GLY A 110 0.12 -2.62 -4.20
C GLY A 110 0.79 -1.26 -4.01
N PHE A 111 1.61 -0.80 -4.96
CA PHE A 111 2.23 0.52 -4.88
C PHE A 111 1.18 1.64 -4.74
N LEU A 112 0.13 1.61 -5.56
CA LEU A 112 -0.94 2.59 -5.50
C LEU A 112 -1.74 2.51 -4.18
N VAL A 113 -2.02 1.31 -3.67
CA VAL A 113 -2.66 1.13 -2.36
C VAL A 113 -1.84 1.82 -1.27
N GLY A 114 -0.53 1.55 -1.19
CA GLY A 114 0.33 2.17 -0.19
C GLY A 114 0.41 3.69 -0.35
N PHE A 115 0.62 4.16 -1.57
CA PHE A 115 0.73 5.59 -1.89
C PHE A 115 -0.55 6.37 -1.52
N ILE A 116 -1.71 5.89 -1.97
CA ILE A 116 -3.01 6.54 -1.74
C ILE A 116 -3.41 6.46 -0.26
N SER A 117 -3.07 5.36 0.43
CA SER A 117 -3.37 5.19 1.85
C SER A 117 -2.76 6.30 2.71
N ILE A 118 -1.47 6.60 2.51
CA ILE A 118 -0.80 7.67 3.25
C ILE A 118 -1.33 9.04 2.83
N MET A 119 -1.63 9.22 1.53
CA MET A 119 -2.24 10.47 1.04
C MET A 119 -3.60 10.74 1.73
N ILE A 120 -4.49 9.74 1.79
CA ILE A 120 -5.79 9.89 2.43
C ILE A 120 -5.63 10.20 3.92
N ARG A 121 -4.74 9.50 4.61
CA ARG A 121 -4.48 9.72 6.06
C ARG A 121 -4.07 11.16 6.36
N VAL A 122 -3.19 11.72 5.56
CA VAL A 122 -2.68 13.08 5.78
C VAL A 122 -3.73 14.13 5.44
N PHE A 123 -4.45 13.98 4.32
CA PHE A 123 -5.45 14.97 3.90
C PHE A 123 -6.80 14.85 4.60
N ASN A 124 -7.08 13.70 5.22
CA ASN A 124 -8.33 13.49 5.96
C ASN A 124 -8.06 13.06 7.42
N PRO A 125 -7.71 14.00 8.31
CA PRO A 125 -7.44 13.69 9.73
C PRO A 125 -8.67 13.13 10.47
N ALA A 126 -9.88 13.32 9.96
CA ALA A 126 -11.10 12.76 10.53
C ALA A 126 -11.22 11.23 10.33
N TYR A 127 -10.47 10.67 9.38
CA TYR A 127 -10.46 9.24 9.08
C TYR A 127 -9.02 8.70 9.00
N PRO A 128 -8.41 8.36 10.15
CA PRO A 128 -7.00 7.96 10.23
C PRO A 128 -6.71 6.63 9.51
N GLU A 129 -7.74 5.81 9.27
CA GLU A 129 -7.64 4.51 8.60
C GLU A 129 -7.76 4.63 7.07
N GLY A 130 -6.92 5.46 6.47
CA GLY A 130 -6.94 5.68 5.03
C GLY A 130 -6.69 4.44 4.17
N VAL A 131 -6.12 3.37 4.77
CA VAL A 131 -5.78 2.13 4.05
C VAL A 131 -7.02 1.40 3.51
N MET A 132 -8.11 1.35 4.28
CA MET A 132 -9.35 0.69 3.86
C MET A 132 -9.95 1.37 2.63
N LEU A 133 -10.04 2.71 2.64
CA LEU A 133 -10.53 3.47 1.49
C LEU A 133 -9.63 3.32 0.26
N ALA A 134 -8.31 3.30 0.46
CA ALA A 134 -7.36 3.07 -0.63
C ALA A 134 -7.54 1.69 -1.27
N ILE A 135 -7.73 0.64 -0.44
CA ILE A 135 -7.96 -0.73 -0.94
C ILE A 135 -9.27 -0.80 -1.72
N LEU A 136 -10.37 -0.27 -1.18
CA LEU A 136 -11.67 -0.26 -1.86
C LEU A 136 -11.58 0.47 -3.21
N LEU A 137 -10.95 1.63 -3.24
CA LEU A 137 -10.73 2.37 -4.47
C LEU A 137 -9.92 1.55 -5.48
N MET A 138 -8.82 0.95 -5.04
CA MET A 138 -7.93 0.21 -5.93
C MET A 138 -8.53 -1.13 -6.38
N ASN A 139 -9.42 -1.74 -5.63
CA ASN A 139 -10.16 -2.94 -6.06
C ASN A 139 -11.04 -2.64 -7.29
N VAL A 140 -11.62 -1.45 -7.37
CA VAL A 140 -12.36 -1.03 -8.58
C VAL A 140 -11.44 -0.92 -9.79
N PHE A 141 -10.19 -0.47 -9.60
CA PHE A 141 -9.22 -0.32 -10.69
C PHE A 141 -8.42 -1.59 -10.98
N ALA A 142 -8.43 -2.60 -10.11
CA ALA A 142 -7.68 -3.84 -10.28
C ALA A 142 -7.94 -4.54 -11.63
N PRO A 143 -9.21 -4.73 -12.09
CA PRO A 143 -9.48 -5.31 -13.41
C PRO A 143 -8.92 -4.48 -14.56
N THR A 144 -8.96 -3.15 -14.43
CA THR A 144 -8.42 -2.22 -15.45
C THR A 144 -6.90 -2.37 -15.55
N ILE A 145 -6.20 -2.42 -14.43
CA ILE A 145 -4.75 -2.65 -14.38
C ILE A 145 -4.40 -3.97 -15.07
N ASP A 146 -5.11 -5.04 -14.72
CA ASP A 146 -4.88 -6.38 -15.30
C ASP A 146 -5.16 -6.39 -16.81
N HIS A 147 -6.20 -5.73 -17.27
CA HIS A 147 -6.51 -5.60 -18.69
C HIS A 147 -5.34 -4.99 -19.48
N TYR A 148 -4.81 -3.86 -19.04
CA TYR A 148 -3.67 -3.23 -19.71
C TYR A 148 -2.39 -4.08 -19.69
N VAL A 149 -2.13 -4.78 -18.58
CA VAL A 149 -0.99 -5.69 -18.47
C VAL A 149 -1.13 -6.86 -19.43
N VAL A 150 -2.32 -7.45 -19.53
CA VAL A 150 -2.59 -8.58 -20.46
C VAL A 150 -2.47 -8.11 -21.90
N GLN A 151 -3.07 -6.98 -22.28
CA GLN A 151 -2.91 -6.42 -23.62
C GLN A 151 -1.45 -6.16 -23.99
N GLY A 152 -0.66 -5.61 -23.07
CA GLY A 152 0.77 -5.44 -23.27
C GLY A 152 1.51 -6.75 -23.54
N ASN A 153 1.14 -7.81 -22.84
CA ASN A 153 1.71 -9.16 -23.05
C ASN A 153 1.29 -9.75 -24.39
N VAL A 154 0.03 -9.59 -24.79
CA VAL A 154 -0.48 -10.04 -26.11
C VAL A 154 0.27 -9.32 -27.24
N LYS A 155 0.40 -8.00 -27.18
CA LYS A 155 1.15 -7.22 -28.19
C LYS A 155 2.62 -7.69 -28.32
N ARG A 156 3.28 -8.00 -27.20
CA ARG A 156 4.67 -8.52 -27.20
C ARG A 156 4.74 -9.91 -27.85
N ARG A 157 3.78 -10.79 -27.58
CA ARG A 157 3.72 -12.14 -28.20
C ARG A 157 3.48 -12.04 -29.72
N LEU A 158 2.57 -11.19 -30.16
CA LEU A 158 2.29 -10.97 -31.59
C LEU A 158 3.52 -10.40 -32.31
N LYS A 159 4.26 -9.48 -31.69
CA LYS A 159 5.51 -8.95 -32.27
C LYS A 159 6.56 -10.06 -32.51
N ARG A 160 6.71 -10.97 -31.53
CA ARG A 160 7.64 -12.13 -31.67
C ARG A 160 7.22 -13.09 -32.78
N LEU A 161 5.92 -13.32 -32.98
CA LEU A 161 5.40 -14.18 -34.05
C LEU A 161 5.65 -13.54 -35.43
N LYS A 162 5.51 -12.23 -35.59
CA LYS A 162 5.82 -11.54 -36.85
C LYS A 162 7.31 -11.66 -37.22
N VAL A 163 8.20 -11.51 -36.26
CA VAL A 163 9.65 -11.65 -36.48
C VAL A 163 10.04 -13.08 -36.88
N LYS A 164 9.31 -14.12 -36.38
CA LYS A 164 9.59 -15.51 -36.71
C LYS A 164 9.06 -15.93 -38.09
N LYS A 165 8.17 -15.12 -38.71
CA LYS A 165 7.60 -15.37 -40.06
C LYS A 165 8.32 -14.59 -41.18
N ALA A 166 9.15 -13.61 -40.82
CA ALA A 166 10.04 -12.89 -41.73
C ALA A 166 11.41 -13.55 -41.74
#